data_b59e4ef1f727856499b06b051c738291
#
_entry.id   b59e4ef1f727856499b06b051c738291
#
_cell.length_a   1.000
_cell.length_b   1.000
_cell.length_c   1.000
_cell.angle_alpha   90.00
_cell.angle_beta   90.00
_cell.angle_gamma   90.00
#
_symmetry.space_group_name_H-M   'P 1'
#
loop_
_entity.id
_entity.type
_entity.pdbx_description
1 polymer ?
#
loop_
_entity_poly.entity_id
_entity_poly.type
_entity_poly.pdbx_seq_one_letter_code
_entity_poly.pdbx_strand_id
1 'polypeptide(L)'
;MRQNTGRVCALKNARVWFKKDNECRYISHLDLNRCMLRALHKSKAPXHPFATFPLPLSLGFRGINECMDIKLIEDISDEELINNLNACLPQGIRVFAVTEPIMKAGKIAYARFNMKISSDNLNSDKVYTALKELLESEEIMLEKKSKSGYKTVDLKKSIKNYSLSEKCDFAELEIVLSAGSTDNANPNLIIKALENATGEEFYADITREDLYNSDMELFR
;
A
#
# COMPACT_ATOMS: atom_id res chain seq x y z
N MET A 1 48.89 -21.15 -14.44
CA MET A 1 48.40 -20.24 -13.40
C MET A 1 47.25 -19.46 -13.94
N ARG A 2 46.02 -19.82 -13.58
CA ARG A 2 44.81 -19.04 -13.94
C ARG A 2 44.65 -17.96 -12.87
N GLN A 3 44.88 -16.71 -13.25
CA GLN A 3 44.57 -15.59 -12.37
C GLN A 3 43.05 -15.49 -12.26
N ASN A 4 42.53 -15.91 -11.13
CA ASN A 4 41.15 -15.74 -10.78
C ASN A 4 40.96 -14.28 -10.33
N THR A 5 40.74 -13.38 -11.29
CA THR A 5 40.35 -12.00 -10.99
C THR A 5 38.93 -12.03 -10.53
N GLY A 6 38.71 -12.27 -9.23
CA GLY A 6 37.39 -12.16 -8.60
C GLY A 6 36.92 -10.72 -8.75
N ARG A 7 36.06 -10.47 -9.74
CA ARG A 7 35.25 -9.24 -9.79
C ARG A 7 34.35 -9.27 -8.55
N VAL A 8 34.69 -8.44 -7.59
CA VAL A 8 33.73 -8.13 -6.51
C VAL A 8 32.63 -7.27 -7.18
N CYS A 9 31.57 -7.93 -7.65
CA CYS A 9 30.43 -7.20 -8.13
C CYS A 9 29.81 -6.42 -6.96
N ALA A 10 29.85 -5.11 -7.04
CA ALA A 10 29.19 -4.26 -6.06
C ALA A 10 27.68 -4.47 -6.14
N LEU A 11 27.07 -4.81 -5.01
CA LEU A 11 25.62 -4.97 -4.93
C LEU A 11 24.93 -3.63 -5.24
N LYS A 12 24.06 -3.61 -6.24
CA LYS A 12 23.28 -2.44 -6.62
C LYS A 12 21.88 -2.53 -5.98
N ASN A 13 21.51 -1.54 -5.20
CA ASN A 13 20.15 -1.45 -4.65
C ASN A 13 19.19 -1.00 -5.76
N ALA A 14 18.04 -1.65 -5.84
CA ALA A 14 17.00 -1.30 -6.80
C ALA A 14 15.63 -1.36 -6.12
N ARG A 15 14.77 -0.40 -6.43
CA ARG A 15 13.37 -0.35 -6.01
C ARG A 15 12.49 -0.69 -7.20
N VAL A 16 11.79 -1.80 -7.10
CA VAL A 16 10.87 -2.31 -8.12
C VAL A 16 9.47 -1.78 -7.79
N TRP A 17 8.91 -0.99 -8.68
CA TRP A 17 7.56 -0.42 -8.54
C TRP A 17 6.54 -1.28 -9.26
N PHE A 18 5.42 -1.55 -8.61
CA PHE A 18 4.40 -2.44 -9.18
C PHE A 18 2.98 -2.04 -8.77
N LYS A 19 2.02 -2.50 -9.57
CA LYS A 19 0.58 -2.46 -9.23
C LYS A 19 0.17 -3.82 -8.71
N LYS A 20 -0.77 -3.82 -7.76
CA LYS A 20 -1.46 -5.01 -7.25
C LYS A 20 -2.96 -4.77 -7.39
N ASP A 21 -3.62 -5.56 -8.24
CA ASP A 21 -5.01 -5.33 -8.63
C ASP A 21 -5.75 -6.65 -8.85
N ASN A 22 -6.96 -6.57 -9.31
CA ASN A 22 -7.84 -7.70 -9.65
C ASN A 22 -7.86 -8.72 -8.49
N GLU A 23 -7.83 -10.00 -8.80
CA GLU A 23 -7.85 -11.10 -7.80
C GLU A 23 -6.61 -11.10 -6.91
N CYS A 24 -5.51 -10.54 -7.38
CA CYS A 24 -4.28 -10.44 -6.57
C CYS A 24 -4.44 -9.54 -5.34
N ARG A 25 -5.49 -8.69 -5.27
CA ARG A 25 -5.80 -7.93 -4.06
C ARG A 25 -6.06 -8.83 -2.85
N TYR A 26 -6.50 -10.07 -3.09
CA TYR A 26 -6.85 -11.03 -2.03
C TYR A 26 -5.70 -11.97 -1.64
N ILE A 27 -4.49 -11.76 -2.13
CA ILE A 27 -3.32 -12.52 -1.66
C ILE A 27 -2.72 -11.80 -0.44
N SER A 28 -2.28 -12.61 0.53
CA SER A 28 -1.66 -12.09 1.75
C SER A 28 -0.30 -11.44 1.44
N HIS A 29 0.19 -10.61 2.36
CA HIS A 29 1.54 -10.04 2.23
C HIS A 29 2.61 -11.16 2.13
N LEU A 30 2.46 -12.23 2.89
CA LEU A 30 3.41 -13.35 2.85
C LEU A 30 3.39 -14.04 1.48
N ASP A 31 2.21 -14.22 0.89
CA ASP A 31 2.08 -14.85 -0.43
C ASP A 31 2.54 -13.90 -1.55
N LEU A 32 2.32 -12.60 -1.39
CA LEU A 32 2.89 -11.59 -2.31
C LEU A 32 4.42 -11.67 -2.28
N ASN A 33 5.02 -11.73 -1.10
CA ASN A 33 6.48 -11.86 -0.96
C ASN A 33 6.97 -13.13 -1.65
N ARG A 34 6.33 -14.27 -1.40
CA ARG A 34 6.67 -15.55 -2.04
C ARG A 34 6.53 -15.46 -3.57
N CYS A 35 5.46 -14.83 -4.05
CA CYS A 35 5.19 -14.65 -5.48
C CYS A 35 6.30 -13.82 -6.14
N MET A 36 6.66 -12.68 -5.54
CA MET A 36 7.70 -11.79 -6.08
C MET A 36 9.08 -12.47 -6.06
N LEU A 37 9.43 -13.19 -4.99
CA LEU A 37 10.68 -13.95 -4.93
C LEU A 37 10.73 -15.05 -6.00
N ARG A 38 9.63 -15.80 -6.19
CA ARG A 38 9.56 -16.81 -7.25
C ARG A 38 9.71 -16.19 -8.64
N ALA A 39 9.10 -15.03 -8.87
CA ALA A 39 9.22 -14.32 -10.14
C ALA A 39 10.69 -13.88 -10.38
N LEU A 40 11.35 -13.34 -9.36
CA LEU A 40 12.77 -12.97 -9.44
C LEU A 40 13.64 -14.19 -9.81
N HIS A 41 13.44 -15.32 -9.15
CA HIS A 41 14.20 -16.56 -9.45
C HIS A 41 13.86 -17.10 -10.85
N LYS A 42 12.59 -17.17 -11.21
CA LYS A 42 12.12 -17.72 -12.50
C LYS A 42 12.57 -16.85 -13.68
N SER A 43 12.60 -15.54 -13.49
CA SER A 43 13.06 -14.57 -14.51
C SER A 43 14.58 -14.58 -14.72
N LYS A 44 15.32 -15.33 -13.89
CA LYS A 44 16.79 -15.35 -13.86
C LYS A 44 17.38 -13.97 -13.61
N ALA A 45 16.61 -13.08 -12.97
CA ALA A 45 17.13 -11.79 -12.53
C ALA A 45 18.32 -12.02 -11.56
N PRO A 46 19.42 -11.28 -11.71
CA PRO A 46 20.56 -11.46 -10.80
C PRO A 46 20.29 -10.90 -9.40
N UNK A 47 19.34 -11.34 -8.70
CA UNK A 47 18.90 -10.95 -7.54
C UNK A 47 19.64 -11.55 -6.49
N HIS A 48 19.91 -10.89 -5.51
CA HIS A 48 20.26 -11.40 -4.18
C HIS A 48 18.99 -11.92 -3.52
N PRO A 49 19.02 -13.01 -2.76
CA PRO A 49 17.76 -13.62 -2.27
C PRO A 49 17.02 -12.82 -1.18
N PHE A 50 17.22 -11.53 -1.09
CA PHE A 50 16.48 -10.63 -0.18
C PHE A 50 15.63 -9.65 -0.97
N ALA A 51 14.34 -9.61 -0.59
CA ALA A 51 13.42 -8.59 -1.03
C ALA A 51 12.71 -8.03 0.21
N THR A 52 12.59 -6.72 0.30
CA THR A 52 11.90 -6.05 1.40
C THR A 52 10.82 -5.13 0.86
N PHE A 53 9.68 -5.12 1.53
CA PHE A 53 8.56 -4.24 1.20
C PHE A 53 8.58 -3.10 2.22
N PRO A 54 8.80 -1.84 1.79
CA PRO A 54 8.85 -0.71 2.70
C PRO A 54 7.61 -0.56 3.58
N LEU A 55 6.41 -0.83 3.03
CA LEU A 55 5.17 -0.84 3.79
C LEU A 55 4.22 -1.90 3.22
N PRO A 56 3.97 -3.00 3.96
CA PRO A 56 3.03 -4.04 3.50
C PRO A 56 1.64 -3.46 3.19
N LEU A 57 1.01 -3.98 2.13
CA LEU A 57 -0.36 -3.61 1.74
C LEU A 57 -1.35 -4.60 2.38
N SER A 58 -2.41 -4.09 2.97
CA SER A 58 -3.45 -4.92 3.61
C SER A 58 -4.15 -5.84 2.61
N LEU A 59 -4.60 -6.99 3.11
CA LEU A 59 -5.40 -7.94 2.35
C LEU A 59 -6.70 -7.27 1.86
N GLY A 60 -7.04 -7.50 0.62
CA GLY A 60 -8.24 -6.95 -0.02
C GLY A 60 -8.03 -5.58 -0.66
N PHE A 61 -6.88 -4.94 -0.43
CA PHE A 61 -6.61 -3.61 -0.99
C PHE A 61 -5.91 -3.72 -2.34
N ARG A 62 -6.22 -2.78 -3.23
CA ARG A 62 -5.44 -2.50 -4.44
C ARG A 62 -4.29 -1.58 -4.09
N GLY A 63 -3.22 -1.64 -4.89
CA GLY A 63 -2.11 -0.70 -4.79
C GLY A 63 -1.63 -0.31 -6.18
N ILE A 64 -1.44 0.98 -6.42
CA ILE A 64 -1.01 1.45 -7.75
C ILE A 64 0.45 1.88 -7.78
N ASN A 65 1.02 2.30 -6.64
CA ASN A 65 2.44 2.64 -6.52
C ASN A 65 3.07 1.87 -5.36
N GLU A 66 2.96 0.54 -5.42
CA GLU A 66 3.59 -0.35 -4.45
C GLU A 66 5.05 -0.57 -4.82
N CYS A 67 5.89 -0.86 -3.83
CA CYS A 67 7.29 -1.09 -4.14
C CYS A 67 7.92 -2.20 -3.28
N MET A 68 9.00 -2.73 -3.85
CA MET A 68 9.82 -3.76 -3.23
C MET A 68 11.29 -3.39 -3.48
N ASP A 69 12.09 -3.39 -2.44
CA ASP A 69 13.53 -3.13 -2.53
C ASP A 69 14.28 -4.47 -2.66
N ILE A 70 15.16 -4.54 -3.65
CA ILE A 70 15.99 -5.71 -3.95
C ILE A 70 17.45 -5.28 -4.10
N LYS A 71 18.34 -6.26 -4.10
CA LYS A 71 19.75 -6.05 -4.43
C LYS A 71 20.09 -6.87 -5.67
N LEU A 72 20.69 -6.22 -6.65
CA LEU A 72 21.19 -6.87 -7.87
C LEU A 72 22.67 -7.18 -7.69
N ILE A 73 23.09 -8.37 -8.13
CA ILE A 73 24.48 -8.83 -8.04
C ILE A 73 25.24 -8.68 -9.36
N GLU A 74 24.50 -8.39 -10.43
CA GLU A 74 25.05 -8.13 -11.78
C GLU A 74 24.22 -7.02 -12.44
N ASP A 75 24.79 -6.36 -13.42
CA ASP A 75 24.09 -5.34 -14.19
C ASP A 75 23.03 -5.98 -15.09
N ILE A 76 21.86 -5.41 -15.04
CA ILE A 76 20.72 -5.71 -15.92
C ILE A 76 20.04 -4.37 -16.20
N SER A 77 19.56 -4.15 -17.40
CA SER A 77 18.83 -2.92 -17.69
C SER A 77 17.46 -2.94 -17.01
N ASP A 78 16.96 -1.76 -16.65
CA ASP A 78 15.65 -1.62 -15.99
C ASP A 78 14.55 -2.22 -16.87
N GLU A 79 14.59 -1.96 -18.17
CA GLU A 79 13.63 -2.50 -19.15
C GLU A 79 13.65 -4.03 -19.19
N GLU A 80 14.84 -4.62 -19.25
CA GLU A 80 14.99 -6.07 -19.27
C GLU A 80 14.46 -6.68 -17.96
N LEU A 81 14.78 -6.11 -16.82
CA LEU A 81 14.29 -6.58 -15.52
C LEU A 81 12.75 -6.49 -15.44
N ILE A 82 12.15 -5.38 -15.89
CA ILE A 82 10.69 -5.19 -15.93
C ILE A 82 10.05 -6.27 -16.81
N ASN A 83 10.57 -6.48 -18.01
CA ASN A 83 10.01 -7.45 -18.96
C ASN A 83 10.13 -8.88 -18.42
N ASN A 84 11.28 -9.23 -17.87
CA ASN A 84 11.53 -10.56 -17.31
C ASN A 84 10.63 -10.85 -16.11
N LEU A 85 10.44 -9.89 -15.21
CA LEU A 85 9.54 -10.03 -14.06
C LEU A 85 8.08 -10.19 -14.52
N ASN A 86 7.64 -9.33 -15.43
CA ASN A 86 6.25 -9.34 -15.92
C ASN A 86 5.91 -10.64 -16.66
N ALA A 87 6.88 -11.28 -17.31
CA ALA A 87 6.69 -12.59 -17.95
C ALA A 87 6.46 -13.72 -16.93
N CYS A 88 6.84 -13.50 -15.67
CA CYS A 88 6.77 -14.50 -14.60
C CYS A 88 5.68 -14.22 -13.56
N LEU A 89 5.13 -13.00 -13.54
CA LEU A 89 4.14 -12.57 -12.56
C LEU A 89 2.71 -12.94 -13.01
N PRO A 90 1.80 -13.20 -12.07
CA PRO A 90 0.39 -13.43 -12.42
C PRO A 90 -0.28 -12.15 -12.89
N GLN A 91 -1.35 -12.32 -13.67
CA GLN A 91 -2.24 -11.22 -14.03
C GLN A 91 -2.77 -10.57 -12.75
N GLY A 92 -2.63 -9.26 -12.63
CA GLY A 92 -3.01 -8.53 -11.41
C GLY A 92 -1.81 -8.03 -10.61
N ILE A 93 -0.59 -8.49 -10.92
CA ILE A 93 0.65 -7.87 -10.44
C ILE A 93 1.46 -7.43 -11.65
N ARG A 94 1.76 -6.13 -11.74
CA ARG A 94 2.46 -5.57 -12.91
C ARG A 94 3.56 -4.62 -12.47
N VAL A 95 4.79 -4.98 -12.77
CA VAL A 95 5.96 -4.10 -12.57
C VAL A 95 5.96 -3.07 -13.70
N PHE A 96 6.15 -1.80 -13.35
CA PHE A 96 6.14 -0.70 -14.33
C PHE A 96 7.38 0.20 -14.27
N ALA A 97 8.16 0.13 -13.20
CA ALA A 97 9.40 0.92 -13.10
C ALA A 97 10.39 0.25 -12.16
N VAL A 98 11.66 0.54 -12.40
CA VAL A 98 12.77 0.22 -11.50
C VAL A 98 13.55 1.51 -11.29
N THR A 99 13.87 1.83 -10.04
CA THR A 99 14.60 3.05 -9.68
C THR A 99 15.63 2.74 -8.60
N GLU A 100 16.54 3.65 -8.38
CA GLU A 100 17.38 3.61 -7.18
C GLU A 100 16.53 4.05 -5.98
N PRO A 101 16.58 3.35 -4.83
CA PRO A 101 15.85 3.79 -3.63
C PRO A 101 16.53 5.04 -3.04
N ILE A 102 15.80 6.16 -3.06
CA ILE A 102 16.28 7.44 -2.51
C ILE A 102 16.02 7.48 -1.00
N MET A 103 14.82 7.06 -0.58
CA MET A 103 14.39 7.08 0.81
C MET A 103 14.34 5.68 1.39
N LYS A 104 14.80 5.52 2.63
CA LYS A 104 14.64 4.26 3.40
C LYS A 104 13.19 4.12 3.89
N ALA A 105 12.73 2.87 4.06
CA ALA A 105 11.38 2.55 4.54
C ALA A 105 10.96 3.32 5.80
N GLY A 106 11.89 3.54 6.73
CA GLY A 106 11.63 4.31 7.97
C GLY A 106 11.28 5.78 7.77
N LYS A 107 11.38 6.30 6.55
CA LYS A 107 10.96 7.67 6.22
C LYS A 107 9.48 7.77 5.85
N ILE A 108 8.79 6.64 5.65
CA ILE A 108 7.34 6.63 5.39
C ILE A 108 6.61 7.16 6.63
N ALA A 109 5.78 8.15 6.43
CA ALA A 109 4.97 8.77 7.48
C ALA A 109 3.48 8.74 7.16
N TYR A 110 3.12 8.80 5.87
CA TYR A 110 1.72 8.87 5.43
C TYR A 110 1.49 7.99 4.20
N ALA A 111 0.23 7.56 4.02
CA ALA A 111 -0.24 6.86 2.84
C ALA A 111 -1.53 7.50 2.34
N ARG A 112 -1.66 7.68 1.04
CA ARG A 112 -2.89 8.17 0.39
C ARG A 112 -3.70 6.99 -0.10
N PHE A 113 -4.99 7.02 0.22
CA PHE A 113 -5.97 6.02 -0.19
C PHE A 113 -7.11 6.67 -0.95
N ASN A 114 -7.60 5.99 -1.96
CA ASN A 114 -8.90 6.24 -2.58
C ASN A 114 -9.84 5.14 -2.08
N MET A 115 -11.00 5.52 -1.55
CA MET A 115 -12.01 4.61 -1.03
C MET A 115 -13.35 4.89 -1.73
N LYS A 116 -13.91 3.88 -2.40
CA LYS A 116 -15.27 3.93 -2.95
C LYS A 116 -16.17 3.21 -1.95
N ILE A 117 -17.06 3.97 -1.31
CA ILE A 117 -17.85 3.49 -0.17
C ILE A 117 -19.33 3.47 -0.55
N SER A 118 -19.97 2.34 -0.32
CA SER A 118 -21.41 2.12 -0.60
C SER A 118 -22.06 1.34 0.54
N SER A 119 -23.39 1.27 0.50
CA SER A 119 -24.20 0.47 1.43
C SER A 119 -25.38 -0.12 0.66
N ASP A 120 -25.84 -1.28 1.09
CA ASP A 120 -27.06 -1.87 0.52
C ASP A 120 -28.33 -1.16 0.99
N ASN A 121 -28.28 -0.49 2.14
CA ASN A 121 -29.44 0.13 2.78
C ASN A 121 -29.51 1.65 2.54
N LEU A 122 -28.43 2.28 2.09
CA LEU A 122 -28.33 3.73 1.92
C LEU A 122 -27.91 4.08 0.50
N ASN A 123 -28.56 5.08 -0.08
CA ASN A 123 -28.11 5.62 -1.37
C ASN A 123 -26.83 6.45 -1.21
N SER A 124 -26.18 6.79 -2.32
CA SER A 124 -24.90 7.51 -2.33
C SER A 124 -24.93 8.84 -1.58
N ASP A 125 -26.03 9.59 -1.67
CA ASP A 125 -26.21 10.87 -0.97
C ASP A 125 -26.18 10.69 0.56
N LYS A 126 -26.85 9.67 1.07
CA LYS A 126 -26.85 9.35 2.51
C LYS A 126 -25.50 8.86 3.00
N VAL A 127 -24.82 8.04 2.18
CA VAL A 127 -23.45 7.59 2.48
C VAL A 127 -22.50 8.80 2.52
N TYR A 128 -22.61 9.69 1.54
CA TYR A 128 -21.82 10.94 1.48
C TYR A 128 -22.08 11.80 2.72
N THR A 129 -23.34 12.01 3.10
CA THR A 129 -23.72 12.83 4.25
C THR A 129 -23.17 12.24 5.57
N ALA A 130 -23.32 10.92 5.75
CA ALA A 130 -22.80 10.23 6.94
C ALA A 130 -21.28 10.33 7.04
N LEU A 131 -20.56 10.16 5.93
CA LEU A 131 -19.10 10.32 5.87
C LEU A 131 -18.69 11.75 6.20
N LYS A 132 -19.39 12.73 5.64
CA LYS A 132 -19.13 14.15 5.86
C LYS A 132 -19.27 14.48 7.35
N GLU A 133 -20.38 14.08 7.97
CA GLU A 133 -20.64 14.30 9.41
C GLU A 133 -19.53 13.65 10.26
N LEU A 134 -19.16 12.40 9.94
CA LEU A 134 -18.10 11.69 10.65
C LEU A 134 -16.75 12.43 10.53
N LEU A 135 -16.39 12.84 9.32
CA LEU A 135 -15.08 13.46 9.05
C LEU A 135 -15.01 14.91 9.59
N GLU A 136 -16.15 15.60 9.72
CA GLU A 136 -16.23 16.97 10.28
C GLU A 136 -16.31 16.96 11.82
N SER A 137 -16.56 15.81 12.46
CA SER A 137 -16.62 15.72 13.92
C SER A 137 -15.28 16.11 14.56
N GLU A 138 -15.32 16.57 15.80
CA GLU A 138 -14.12 16.99 16.54
C GLU A 138 -13.18 15.81 16.83
N GLU A 139 -13.74 14.63 17.09
CA GLU A 139 -13.00 13.40 17.38
C GLU A 139 -13.71 12.20 16.74
N ILE A 140 -12.93 11.16 16.42
CA ILE A 140 -13.45 9.88 15.90
C ILE A 140 -12.91 8.76 16.81
N MET A 141 -13.65 8.48 17.87
CA MET A 141 -13.20 7.53 18.90
C MET A 141 -13.52 6.08 18.51
N LEU A 142 -12.52 5.23 18.53
CA LEU A 142 -12.63 3.81 18.18
C LEU A 142 -11.88 2.93 19.17
N GLU A 143 -12.42 1.75 19.44
CA GLU A 143 -11.70 0.69 20.13
C GLU A 143 -10.82 -0.07 19.13
N LYS A 144 -9.54 -0.07 19.38
CA LYS A 144 -8.55 -0.81 18.59
C LYS A 144 -7.96 -1.92 19.45
N LYS A 145 -7.97 -3.13 18.93
CA LYS A 145 -7.34 -4.29 19.63
C LYS A 145 -5.81 -4.12 19.60
N SER A 146 -5.19 -4.27 20.73
CA SER A 146 -3.73 -4.24 20.91
C SER A 146 -3.27 -5.55 21.56
N LYS A 147 -1.97 -5.74 21.65
CA LYS A 147 -1.37 -6.92 22.29
C LYS A 147 -1.76 -7.03 23.78
N SER A 148 -2.05 -5.91 24.42
CA SER A 148 -2.39 -5.82 25.86
C SER A 148 -3.90 -5.67 26.14
N GLY A 149 -4.76 -5.84 25.11
CA GLY A 149 -6.21 -5.68 25.23
C GLY A 149 -6.77 -4.64 24.27
N TYR A 150 -7.86 -4.00 24.65
CA TYR A 150 -8.50 -2.95 23.83
C TYR A 150 -7.99 -1.58 24.27
N LYS A 151 -7.71 -0.73 23.30
CA LYS A 151 -7.29 0.65 23.51
C LYS A 151 -8.21 1.56 22.71
N THR A 152 -8.71 2.61 23.34
CA THR A 152 -9.46 3.66 22.65
C THR A 152 -8.48 4.58 21.95
N VAL A 153 -8.70 4.82 20.66
CA VAL A 153 -7.87 5.73 19.85
C VAL A 153 -8.77 6.72 19.16
N ASP A 154 -8.26 7.94 18.97
CA ASP A 154 -8.93 8.98 18.19
C ASP A 154 -8.35 8.94 16.79
N LEU A 155 -9.12 8.39 15.86
CA LEU A 155 -8.73 8.24 14.44
C LEU A 155 -8.51 9.61 13.79
N LYS A 156 -9.20 10.66 14.26
CA LYS A 156 -9.08 12.02 13.70
C LYS A 156 -7.62 12.49 13.69
N LYS A 157 -6.83 12.13 14.70
CA LYS A 157 -5.41 12.50 14.83
C LYS A 157 -4.53 11.83 13.78
N SER A 158 -4.98 10.73 13.20
CA SER A 158 -4.25 10.00 12.14
C SER A 158 -4.63 10.47 10.73
N ILE A 159 -5.61 11.37 10.58
CA ILE A 159 -6.03 11.93 9.29
C ILE A 159 -5.23 13.20 9.01
N LYS A 160 -4.41 13.18 7.96
CA LYS A 160 -3.61 14.35 7.54
C LYS A 160 -4.45 15.32 6.71
N ASN A 161 -5.17 14.80 5.72
CA ASN A 161 -6.12 15.55 4.90
C ASN A 161 -7.07 14.56 4.20
N TYR A 162 -8.13 15.10 3.64
CA TYR A 162 -9.09 14.31 2.86
C TYR A 162 -9.86 15.19 1.88
N SER A 163 -10.45 14.54 0.87
CA SER A 163 -11.48 15.13 0.04
C SER A 163 -12.60 14.11 -0.17
N LEU A 164 -13.83 14.56 -0.17
CA LEU A 164 -15.01 13.70 -0.26
C LEU A 164 -15.89 14.19 -1.42
N SER A 165 -16.33 13.27 -2.27
CA SER A 165 -17.23 13.56 -3.38
C SER A 165 -18.32 12.49 -3.48
N GLU A 166 -19.51 12.92 -3.91
CA GLU A 166 -20.61 12.02 -4.22
C GLU A 166 -20.49 11.55 -5.67
N LYS A 167 -20.73 10.27 -5.90
CA LYS A 167 -20.88 9.66 -7.23
C LYS A 167 -22.25 8.99 -7.33
N CYS A 168 -22.62 8.51 -8.52
CA CYS A 168 -23.95 7.92 -8.75
C CYS A 168 -24.27 6.78 -7.77
N ASP A 169 -23.30 5.87 -7.56
CA ASP A 169 -23.53 4.62 -6.82
C ASP A 169 -22.73 4.50 -5.53
N PHE A 170 -21.86 5.47 -5.22
CA PHE A 170 -20.97 5.42 -4.05
C PHE A 170 -20.53 6.83 -3.64
N ALA A 171 -20.04 6.95 -2.44
CA ALA A 171 -19.26 8.13 -2.02
C ALA A 171 -17.78 7.82 -2.21
N GLU A 172 -17.03 8.74 -2.80
CA GLU A 172 -15.60 8.60 -3.02
C GLU A 172 -14.83 9.47 -2.03
N LEU A 173 -14.01 8.81 -1.23
CA LEU A 173 -13.17 9.46 -0.22
C LEU A 173 -11.70 9.27 -0.60
N GLU A 174 -11.03 10.38 -0.92
CA GLU A 174 -9.57 10.40 -0.96
C GLU A 174 -9.09 10.82 0.43
N ILE A 175 -8.19 10.06 1.03
CA ILE A 175 -7.75 10.33 2.39
C ILE A 175 -6.26 10.02 2.56
N VAL A 176 -5.57 10.88 3.28
CA VAL A 176 -4.17 10.68 3.66
C VAL A 176 -4.14 10.36 5.15
N LEU A 177 -3.67 9.15 5.46
CA LEU A 177 -3.61 8.61 6.83
C LEU A 177 -2.16 8.41 7.27
N SER A 178 -1.92 8.51 8.58
CA SER A 178 -0.65 8.11 9.18
C SER A 178 -0.31 6.66 8.80
N ALA A 179 0.92 6.44 8.38
CA ALA A 179 1.41 5.13 7.92
C ALA A 179 2.85 4.85 8.39
N GLY A 180 3.28 5.56 9.41
CA GLY A 180 4.62 5.42 9.97
C GLY A 180 4.74 4.27 10.97
N SER A 181 5.95 4.10 11.48
CA SER A 181 6.25 3.05 12.48
C SER A 181 5.62 3.33 13.84
N THR A 182 5.39 4.61 14.17
CA THR A 182 4.82 5.01 15.47
C THR A 182 3.31 5.17 15.42
N ASP A 183 2.77 5.59 14.28
CA ASP A 183 1.34 5.70 14.05
C ASP A 183 1.01 5.16 12.67
N ASN A 184 0.10 4.21 12.63
CA ASN A 184 -0.32 3.54 11.40
C ASN A 184 -1.84 3.29 11.49
N ALA A 185 -2.58 4.01 10.68
CA ALA A 185 -4.03 3.93 10.62
C ALA A 185 -4.48 3.16 9.36
N ASN A 186 -5.16 2.05 9.57
CA ASN A 186 -5.76 1.28 8.48
C ASN A 186 -7.04 1.98 8.04
N PRO A 187 -7.25 2.24 6.73
CA PRO A 187 -8.48 2.92 6.26
C PRO A 187 -9.78 2.17 6.58
N ASN A 188 -9.74 0.86 6.85
CA ASN A 188 -10.92 0.13 7.35
C ASN A 188 -11.44 0.69 8.68
N LEU A 189 -10.63 1.43 9.44
CA LEU A 189 -11.08 2.11 10.66
C LEU A 189 -12.11 3.21 10.35
N ILE A 190 -12.04 3.84 9.18
CA ILE A 190 -13.07 4.80 8.71
C ILE A 190 -14.42 4.07 8.56
N ILE A 191 -14.39 2.89 7.93
CA ILE A 191 -15.60 2.07 7.72
C ILE A 191 -16.19 1.68 9.08
N LYS A 192 -15.36 1.18 9.98
CA LYS A 192 -15.78 0.81 11.34
C LYS A 192 -16.39 2.00 12.10
N ALA A 193 -15.77 3.18 11.98
CA ALA A 193 -16.29 4.40 12.61
C ALA A 193 -17.67 4.78 12.04
N LEU A 194 -17.81 4.67 10.73
CA LEU A 194 -19.07 4.96 10.02
C LEU A 194 -20.16 3.98 10.44
N GLU A 195 -19.85 2.69 10.53
CA GLU A 195 -20.76 1.64 11.01
C GLU A 195 -21.21 1.90 12.46
N ASN A 196 -20.27 2.27 13.31
CA ASN A 196 -20.56 2.61 14.72
C ASN A 196 -21.47 3.83 14.83
N ALA A 197 -21.27 4.83 13.98
CA ALA A 197 -22.03 6.09 14.01
C ALA A 197 -23.45 5.93 13.47
N THR A 198 -23.66 5.05 12.48
CA THR A 198 -24.93 4.94 11.76
C THR A 198 -25.74 3.68 12.12
N GLY A 199 -25.07 2.62 12.55
CA GLY A 199 -25.68 1.29 12.73
C GLY A 199 -25.91 0.53 11.43
N GLU A 200 -25.38 1.03 10.30
CA GLU A 200 -25.54 0.43 8.97
C GLU A 200 -24.24 -0.27 8.55
N GLU A 201 -24.36 -1.18 7.61
CA GLU A 201 -23.20 -1.86 6.99
C GLU A 201 -22.70 -1.11 5.76
N PHE A 202 -21.40 -1.06 5.60
CA PHE A 202 -20.74 -0.38 4.47
C PHE A 202 -19.72 -1.29 3.79
N TYR A 203 -19.62 -1.13 2.49
CA TYR A 203 -18.65 -1.80 1.63
C TYR A 203 -17.67 -0.77 1.11
N ALA A 204 -16.39 -1.11 1.10
CA ALA A 204 -15.37 -0.19 0.61
C ALA A 204 -14.44 -0.90 -0.37
N ASP A 205 -14.27 -0.31 -1.55
CA ASP A 205 -13.23 -0.68 -2.48
C ASP A 205 -12.06 0.28 -2.26
N ILE A 206 -10.96 -0.23 -1.72
CA ILE A 206 -9.85 0.59 -1.20
C ILE A 206 -8.60 0.40 -2.07
N THR A 207 -8.08 1.51 -2.56
CA THR A 207 -6.82 1.56 -3.33
C THR A 207 -5.82 2.43 -2.58
N ARG A 208 -4.62 1.88 -2.29
CA ARG A 208 -3.49 2.68 -1.84
C ARG A 208 -2.82 3.29 -3.06
N GLU A 209 -2.73 4.61 -3.10
CA GLU A 209 -2.20 5.32 -4.26
C GLU A 209 -0.72 5.67 -4.11
N ASP A 210 -0.36 6.30 -2.98
CA ASP A 210 0.99 6.79 -2.76
C ASP A 210 1.40 6.71 -1.30
N LEU A 211 2.71 6.74 -1.10
CA LEU A 211 3.34 6.87 0.21
C LEU A 211 4.11 8.19 0.27
N TYR A 212 4.17 8.78 1.46
CA TYR A 212 4.83 10.08 1.68
C TYR A 212 5.71 10.03 2.92
N ASN A 213 6.74 10.88 2.94
CA ASN A 213 7.54 11.15 4.13
C ASN A 213 6.82 12.18 5.04
N SER A 214 7.46 12.57 6.15
CA SER A 214 6.91 13.53 7.11
C SER A 214 6.67 14.91 6.50
N ASP A 215 7.38 15.28 5.46
CA ASP A 215 7.29 16.57 4.78
C ASP A 215 6.29 16.55 3.60
N MET A 216 5.55 15.47 3.46
CA MET A 216 4.59 15.22 2.36
C MET A 216 5.25 15.15 0.98
N GLU A 217 6.52 14.79 0.94
CA GLU A 217 7.18 14.46 -0.33
C GLU A 217 6.90 12.99 -0.68
N LEU A 218 6.71 12.71 -1.95
CA LEU A 218 6.48 11.35 -2.45
C LEU A 218 7.65 10.44 -2.06
N PHE A 219 7.34 9.30 -1.48
CA PHE A 219 8.32 8.27 -1.16
C PHE A 219 8.91 7.70 -2.44
N ARG A 220 10.25 7.84 -2.60
CA ARG A 220 10.99 7.37 -3.77
C ARG A 220 12.30 6.67 -3.38
#